data_65fed47f09d4f038e299cb922ce066b9
#
_entry.id   65fed47f09d4f038e299cb922ce066b9
#
_cell.length_a   1.000
_cell.length_b   1.000
_cell.length_c   1.000
_cell.angle_alpha   90.00
_cell.angle_beta   90.00
_cell.angle_gamma   90.00
#
_symmetry.space_group_name_H-M   'P 1'
#
loop_
_entity.id
_entity.type
_entity.pdbx_description
1 polymer ?
#
loop_
_entity_poly.entity_id
_entity_poly.type
_entity_poly.pdbx_seq_one_letter_code
_entity_poly.pdbx_strand_id
1 'polypeptide(L)'
;MPNVARYLRDRKSYWRDTVIGQSLGQIESEGLKPRAITRDLDWGIPVPIQGWEGKCLYVWFEAVIGYLSATIEWAQVNGDAAAWKEWWTNPQAKAFHFIGKDNIFFHAAWWPAQLMGTGAQFLEIYAGEGGQPLTLPYDVPANMFMNLENRKISGSHNWGVWGRDFLTRYDPDPLRYYLTVTMPENRDTDWNWDDFL
;
A
#
# COMPACT_ATOMS: atom_id res chain seq x y z
N MET A 1 16.97 6.14 -6.36
CA MET A 1 16.43 4.90 -6.93
C MET A 1 17.36 3.68 -6.95
N PRO A 2 18.71 3.77 -7.06
CA PRO A 2 19.58 2.56 -7.00
C PRO A 2 19.36 1.71 -5.74
N ASN A 3 19.11 2.33 -4.58
CA ASN A 3 18.86 1.62 -3.33
C ASN A 3 17.53 0.83 -3.36
N VAL A 4 16.48 1.40 -3.96
CA VAL A 4 15.18 0.72 -4.11
C VAL A 4 15.30 -0.47 -5.07
N ALA A 5 16.00 -0.31 -6.19
CA ALA A 5 16.23 -1.42 -7.13
C ALA A 5 17.04 -2.56 -6.47
N ARG A 6 18.04 -2.23 -5.66
CA ARG A 6 18.79 -3.24 -4.87
C ARG A 6 17.84 -3.94 -3.89
N TYR A 7 17.08 -3.18 -3.12
CA TYR A 7 16.10 -3.72 -2.18
C TYR A 7 15.12 -4.70 -2.85
N LEU A 8 14.61 -4.38 -4.04
CA LEU A 8 13.71 -5.26 -4.79
C LEU A 8 14.42 -6.54 -5.25
N ARG A 9 15.66 -6.44 -5.73
CA ARG A 9 16.44 -7.62 -6.15
C ARG A 9 16.72 -8.58 -4.99
N ASP A 10 16.97 -8.05 -3.78
CA ASP A 10 17.19 -8.84 -2.57
C ASP A 10 15.94 -9.64 -2.15
N ARG A 11 14.74 -9.24 -2.61
CA ARG A 11 13.46 -9.89 -2.31
C ARG A 11 12.97 -10.84 -3.40
N LYS A 12 13.67 -10.93 -4.49
CA LYS A 12 13.31 -11.74 -5.66
C LYS A 12 13.06 -13.22 -5.35
N SER A 13 13.57 -13.73 -4.25
CA SER A 13 13.41 -15.14 -3.87
C SER A 13 12.08 -15.46 -3.17
N TYR A 14 11.31 -14.45 -2.70
CA TYR A 14 10.08 -14.69 -1.93
C TYR A 14 8.92 -13.74 -2.24
N TRP A 15 9.18 -12.60 -2.88
CA TRP A 15 8.10 -11.77 -3.41
C TRP A 15 7.58 -12.34 -4.72
N ARG A 16 6.31 -12.10 -5.02
CA ARG A 16 5.72 -12.51 -6.28
C ARG A 16 6.46 -11.90 -7.47
N ASP A 17 6.72 -12.70 -8.51
CA ASP A 17 7.44 -12.26 -9.71
C ASP A 17 6.77 -11.07 -10.41
N THR A 18 5.45 -10.99 -10.39
CA THR A 18 4.67 -9.86 -10.92
C THR A 18 5.01 -8.55 -10.23
N VAL A 19 5.16 -8.55 -8.91
CA VAL A 19 5.51 -7.36 -8.12
C VAL A 19 6.93 -6.91 -8.43
N ILE A 20 7.87 -7.84 -8.41
CA ILE A 20 9.28 -7.56 -8.70
C ILE A 20 9.46 -7.10 -10.15
N GLY A 21 8.89 -7.84 -11.11
CA GLY A 21 9.01 -7.56 -12.54
C GLY A 21 8.43 -6.19 -12.92
N GLN A 22 7.23 -5.88 -12.44
CA GLN A 22 6.60 -4.59 -12.70
C GLN A 22 7.39 -3.44 -12.08
N SER A 23 7.82 -3.58 -10.83
CA SER A 23 8.54 -2.52 -10.12
C SER A 23 9.93 -2.26 -10.69
N LEU A 24 10.71 -3.29 -10.96
CA LEU A 24 12.02 -3.16 -11.60
C LEU A 24 11.89 -2.66 -13.03
N GLY A 25 10.91 -3.15 -13.80
CA GLY A 25 10.65 -2.68 -15.16
C GLY A 25 10.43 -1.17 -15.20
N GLN A 26 9.60 -0.62 -14.31
CA GLN A 26 9.37 0.83 -14.24
C GLN A 26 10.61 1.63 -13.82
N ILE A 27 11.45 1.07 -12.94
CA ILE A 27 12.66 1.77 -12.47
C ILE A 27 13.77 1.74 -13.52
N GLU A 28 13.94 0.63 -14.23
CA GLU A 28 15.12 0.34 -15.04
C GLU A 28 14.93 0.63 -16.54
N SER A 29 13.73 0.37 -17.10
CA SER A 29 13.52 0.49 -18.54
C SER A 29 13.29 1.93 -19.00
N GLU A 30 12.47 2.68 -18.29
CA GLU A 30 12.07 4.05 -18.68
C GLU A 30 12.80 5.13 -17.87
N GLY A 31 13.40 4.75 -16.76
CA GLY A 31 13.82 5.68 -15.71
C GLY A 31 12.61 6.41 -15.09
N LEU A 32 12.70 6.72 -13.82
CA LEU A 32 11.64 7.48 -13.15
C LEU A 32 11.75 8.95 -13.51
N LYS A 33 10.76 9.46 -14.22
CA LYS A 33 10.65 10.89 -14.54
C LYS A 33 10.17 11.67 -13.30
N PRO A 34 10.66 12.90 -13.07
CA PRO A 34 10.11 13.76 -12.04
C PRO A 34 8.59 13.90 -12.20
N ARG A 35 7.86 13.79 -11.11
CA ARG A 35 6.41 14.00 -11.07
C ARG A 35 6.08 15.04 -10.02
N ALA A 36 5.16 15.95 -10.34
CA ALA A 36 4.65 16.89 -9.38
C ALA A 36 3.91 16.15 -8.25
N ILE A 37 4.27 16.49 -7.01
CA ILE A 37 3.62 15.96 -5.80
C ILE A 37 2.48 16.85 -5.33
N THR A 38 2.12 17.85 -6.09
CA THR A 38 1.06 18.82 -5.80
C THR A 38 0.00 18.81 -6.90
N ARG A 39 -1.21 19.24 -6.55
CA ARG A 39 -2.34 19.40 -7.48
C ARG A 39 -3.07 20.70 -7.20
N ASP A 40 -3.66 21.27 -8.24
CA ASP A 40 -4.59 22.40 -8.13
C ASP A 40 -5.96 21.84 -7.74
N LEU A 41 -6.22 21.79 -6.44
CA LEU A 41 -7.43 21.22 -5.83
C LEU A 41 -7.84 22.06 -4.64
N ASP A 42 -9.16 22.23 -4.48
CA ASP A 42 -9.74 22.97 -3.36
C ASP A 42 -9.87 22.11 -2.08
N TRP A 43 -9.73 20.79 -2.20
CA TRP A 43 -9.84 19.84 -1.10
C TRP A 43 -8.65 18.90 -1.05
N GLY A 44 -8.05 18.78 0.12
CA GLY A 44 -6.89 17.93 0.37
C GLY A 44 -5.97 18.51 1.45
N ILE A 45 -4.78 17.93 1.60
CA ILE A 45 -3.74 18.44 2.50
C ILE A 45 -3.07 19.65 1.84
N PRO A 46 -3.21 20.87 2.40
CA PRO A 46 -2.60 22.06 1.82
C PRO A 46 -1.08 21.94 1.76
N VAL A 47 -0.47 22.50 0.72
CA VAL A 47 0.99 22.58 0.62
C VAL A 47 1.50 23.59 1.65
N PRO A 48 2.34 23.20 2.63
CA PRO A 48 2.76 24.07 3.73
C PRO A 48 3.93 24.99 3.30
N ILE A 49 3.81 25.64 2.17
CA ILE A 49 4.84 26.53 1.61
C ILE A 49 4.18 27.84 1.19
N GLN A 50 4.72 28.97 1.64
CA GLN A 50 4.24 30.28 1.25
C GLN A 50 4.31 30.47 -0.27
N GLY A 51 3.25 31.03 -0.88
CA GLY A 51 3.11 31.19 -2.33
C GLY A 51 2.55 29.98 -3.06
N TRP A 52 2.12 28.94 -2.30
CA TRP A 52 1.49 27.72 -2.83
C TRP A 52 0.03 27.58 -2.39
N GLU A 53 -0.59 28.70 -2.02
CA GLU A 53 -2.00 28.75 -1.66
C GLU A 53 -2.87 28.24 -2.83
N GLY A 54 -3.90 27.44 -2.53
CA GLY A 54 -4.74 26.81 -3.54
C GLY A 54 -4.16 25.54 -4.17
N LYS A 55 -3.04 25.03 -3.61
CA LYS A 55 -2.50 23.73 -4.00
C LYS A 55 -2.55 22.75 -2.84
N CYS A 56 -2.90 21.49 -3.14
CA CYS A 56 -2.87 20.39 -2.19
C CYS A 56 -1.80 19.36 -2.57
N LEU A 57 -1.37 18.58 -1.59
CA LEU A 57 -0.55 17.41 -1.84
C LEU A 57 -1.36 16.39 -2.65
N TYR A 58 -0.69 15.73 -3.57
CA TYR A 58 -1.30 14.66 -4.37
C TYR A 58 -1.53 13.42 -3.52
N VAL A 59 -2.78 12.98 -3.44
CA VAL A 59 -3.17 11.87 -2.56
C VAL A 59 -2.31 10.61 -2.71
N TRP A 60 -1.93 10.24 -3.92
CA TRP A 60 -1.08 9.07 -4.15
C TRP A 60 0.39 9.27 -3.76
N PHE A 61 0.79 10.51 -3.48
CA PHE A 61 2.10 10.78 -2.88
C PHE A 61 2.08 10.50 -1.37
N GLU A 62 1.03 10.92 -0.68
CA GLU A 62 0.96 10.90 0.79
C GLU A 62 0.23 9.69 1.36
N ALA A 63 -0.65 9.01 0.58
CA ALA A 63 -1.53 7.96 1.07
C ALA A 63 -0.79 6.81 1.78
N VAL A 64 0.38 6.41 1.27
CA VAL A 64 1.19 5.34 1.89
C VAL A 64 1.82 5.76 3.22
N ILE A 65 1.98 7.06 3.49
CA ILE A 65 2.43 7.59 4.78
C ILE A 65 1.40 7.27 5.87
N GLY A 66 0.14 7.10 5.49
CA GLY A 66 -0.96 6.72 6.36
C GLY A 66 -0.69 5.48 7.22
N TYR A 67 0.09 4.53 6.74
CA TYR A 67 0.47 3.36 7.54
C TYR A 67 1.27 3.73 8.78
N LEU A 68 2.24 4.63 8.63
CA LEU A 68 3.06 5.11 9.74
C LEU A 68 2.24 6.03 10.65
N SER A 69 1.52 7.01 10.09
CA SER A 69 0.76 7.97 10.88
C SER A 69 -0.37 7.32 11.69
N ALA A 70 -1.05 6.31 11.13
CA ALA A 70 -2.06 5.55 11.85
C ALA A 70 -1.46 4.75 13.02
N THR A 71 -0.25 4.21 12.86
CA THR A 71 0.44 3.52 13.97
C THR A 71 0.87 4.50 15.06
N ILE A 72 1.30 5.71 14.69
CA ILE A 72 1.64 6.78 15.65
C ILE A 72 0.38 7.21 16.42
N GLU A 73 -0.72 7.45 15.72
CA GLU A 73 -2.00 7.82 16.33
C GLU A 73 -2.49 6.72 17.28
N TRP A 74 -2.43 5.46 16.86
CA TRP A 74 -2.76 4.32 17.70
C TRP A 74 -1.94 4.31 19.00
N ALA A 75 -0.62 4.52 18.91
CA ALA A 75 0.25 4.57 20.08
C ALA A 75 -0.14 5.70 21.03
N GLN A 76 -0.44 6.88 20.52
CA GLN A 76 -0.88 8.04 21.31
C GLN A 76 -2.21 7.78 22.03
N VAL A 77 -3.19 7.24 21.31
CA VAL A 77 -4.53 6.94 21.86
C VAL A 77 -4.47 5.85 22.93
N ASN A 78 -3.57 4.88 22.81
CA ASN A 78 -3.43 3.79 23.77
C ASN A 78 -2.49 4.12 24.95
N GLY A 79 -2.03 5.37 25.09
CA GLY A 79 -1.31 5.86 26.25
C GLY A 79 0.19 5.55 26.28
N ASP A 80 0.73 4.94 25.23
CA ASP A 80 2.17 4.75 25.02
C ASP A 80 2.60 5.40 23.70
N ALA A 81 2.87 6.69 23.74
CA ALA A 81 3.22 7.47 22.56
C ALA A 81 4.51 6.98 21.85
N ALA A 82 5.29 6.10 22.45
CA ALA A 82 6.50 5.52 21.85
C ALA A 82 6.28 4.13 21.23
N ALA A 83 5.15 3.47 21.50
CA ALA A 83 4.88 2.09 21.07
C ALA A 83 4.96 1.86 19.54
N TRP A 84 4.72 2.88 18.73
CA TRP A 84 4.86 2.79 17.27
C TRP A 84 6.29 2.42 16.82
N LYS A 85 7.31 2.77 17.63
CA LYS A 85 8.72 2.48 17.32
C LYS A 85 9.00 0.98 17.32
N GLU A 86 8.31 0.21 18.15
CA GLU A 86 8.42 -1.26 18.18
C GLU A 86 8.13 -1.87 16.80
N TRP A 87 7.25 -1.27 16.04
CA TRP A 87 6.87 -1.75 14.71
C TRP A 87 7.72 -1.15 13.58
N TRP A 88 8.11 0.12 13.73
CA TRP A 88 8.71 0.87 12.62
C TRP A 88 10.23 1.04 12.72
N THR A 89 10.84 0.74 13.85
CA THR A 89 12.30 0.79 14.02
C THR A 89 12.92 -0.54 14.45
N ASN A 90 12.11 -1.53 14.76
CA ASN A 90 12.59 -2.86 15.15
C ASN A 90 12.94 -3.69 13.90
N PRO A 91 14.19 -4.15 13.72
CA PRO A 91 14.59 -4.96 12.57
C PRO A 91 13.90 -6.34 12.51
N GLN A 92 13.27 -6.80 13.59
CA GLN A 92 12.51 -8.04 13.63
C GLN A 92 11.05 -7.85 13.20
N ALA A 93 10.55 -6.61 13.14
CA ALA A 93 9.20 -6.33 12.69
C ALA A 93 9.04 -6.61 11.19
N LYS A 94 7.90 -7.18 10.80
CA LYS A 94 7.58 -7.56 9.44
C LYS A 94 6.29 -6.90 9.00
N ALA A 95 6.36 -5.94 8.08
CA ALA A 95 5.21 -5.27 7.49
C ALA A 95 4.79 -5.98 6.20
N PHE A 96 3.56 -6.50 6.15
CA PHE A 96 2.96 -7.11 4.97
C PHE A 96 1.89 -6.15 4.41
N HIS A 97 1.99 -5.82 3.13
CA HIS A 97 1.03 -4.95 2.45
C HIS A 97 0.22 -5.75 1.43
N PHE A 98 -0.97 -6.21 1.83
CA PHE A 98 -1.90 -6.90 0.95
C PHE A 98 -2.63 -5.88 0.08
N ILE A 99 -2.41 -5.92 -1.23
CA ILE A 99 -2.88 -4.89 -2.17
C ILE A 99 -3.42 -5.48 -3.47
N GLY A 100 -4.11 -4.68 -4.27
CA GLY A 100 -4.39 -4.96 -5.68
C GLY A 100 -3.21 -4.57 -6.58
N LYS A 101 -3.12 -5.19 -7.75
CA LYS A 101 -2.04 -4.99 -8.75
C LYS A 101 -1.82 -3.53 -9.16
N ASP A 102 -2.85 -2.72 -9.12
CA ASP A 102 -2.80 -1.29 -9.44
C ASP A 102 -2.01 -0.46 -8.42
N ASN A 103 -1.79 -1.00 -7.21
CA ASN A 103 -1.05 -0.36 -6.14
C ASN A 103 0.39 -0.85 -5.98
N ILE A 104 0.87 -1.76 -6.84
CA ILE A 104 2.21 -2.35 -6.75
C ILE A 104 3.29 -1.26 -6.67
N PHE A 105 3.29 -0.29 -7.59
CA PHE A 105 4.33 0.74 -7.64
C PHE A 105 4.39 1.56 -6.34
N PHE A 106 3.23 1.91 -5.78
CA PHE A 106 3.17 2.71 -4.55
C PHE A 106 3.71 1.97 -3.33
N HIS A 107 3.54 0.66 -3.25
CA HIS A 107 3.96 -0.13 -2.09
C HIS A 107 5.32 -0.79 -2.25
N ALA A 108 5.69 -1.20 -3.46
CA ALA A 108 6.95 -1.90 -3.72
C ALA A 108 8.11 -0.97 -4.10
N ALA A 109 7.84 0.21 -4.66
CA ALA A 109 8.89 1.15 -5.06
C ALA A 109 8.78 2.50 -4.34
N TRP A 110 7.61 3.12 -4.34
CA TRP A 110 7.42 4.48 -3.83
C TRP A 110 7.53 4.54 -2.30
N TRP A 111 6.80 3.70 -1.60
CA TRP A 111 6.85 3.63 -0.14
C TRP A 111 8.24 3.29 0.40
N PRO A 112 8.94 2.26 -0.09
CA PRO A 112 10.34 2.05 0.29
C PRO A 112 11.25 3.25 0.00
N ALA A 113 11.03 3.97 -1.12
CA ALA A 113 11.81 5.16 -1.43
C ALA A 113 11.61 6.29 -0.40
N GLN A 114 10.36 6.51 0.04
CA GLN A 114 10.04 7.48 1.08
C GLN A 114 10.69 7.08 2.42
N LEU A 115 10.54 5.83 2.85
CA LEU A 115 11.15 5.33 4.09
C LEU A 115 12.67 5.43 4.10
N MET A 116 13.33 5.09 2.98
CA MET A 116 14.79 5.21 2.83
C MET A 116 15.26 6.66 2.77
N GLY A 117 14.46 7.54 2.14
CA GLY A 117 14.85 8.93 1.91
C GLY A 117 14.67 9.84 3.11
N THR A 118 13.65 9.58 3.93
CA THR A 118 13.26 10.47 5.03
C THR A 118 13.39 9.82 6.41
N GLY A 119 13.58 8.50 6.49
CA GLY A 119 13.46 7.76 7.74
C GLY A 119 14.37 8.27 8.86
N ALA A 120 15.64 8.49 8.60
CA ALA A 120 16.58 8.99 9.62
C ALA A 120 16.24 10.42 10.06
N GLN A 121 15.93 11.31 9.12
CA GLN A 121 15.54 12.68 9.41
C GLN A 121 14.20 12.77 10.13
N PHE A 122 13.25 11.93 9.76
CA PHE A 122 11.95 11.85 10.45
C PHE A 122 12.13 11.47 11.92
N LEU A 123 12.97 10.47 12.20
CA LEU A 123 13.26 10.04 13.58
C LEU A 123 13.98 11.11 14.39
N GLU A 124 14.89 11.85 13.78
CA GLU A 124 15.58 12.97 14.44
C GLU A 124 14.58 14.06 14.84
N ILE A 125 13.70 14.47 13.92
CA ILE A 125 12.72 15.54 14.14
C ILE A 125 11.61 15.11 15.13
N TYR A 126 11.08 13.90 14.95
CA TYR A 126 9.86 13.46 15.63
C TYR A 126 10.12 12.75 16.95
N ALA A 127 11.23 12.06 17.08
CA ALA A 127 11.55 11.24 18.23
C ALA A 127 12.80 11.70 19.02
N GLY A 128 13.51 12.71 18.53
CA GLY A 128 14.77 13.17 19.14
C GLY A 128 15.89 12.12 19.07
N GLU A 129 15.72 11.07 18.27
CA GLU A 129 16.65 9.94 18.14
C GLU A 129 17.21 9.92 16.73
N GLY A 130 18.50 10.18 16.58
CA GLY A 130 19.16 10.05 15.29
C GLY A 130 19.51 8.61 14.94
N GLY A 131 19.46 8.27 13.65
CA GLY A 131 20.24 7.18 13.09
C GLY A 131 19.59 5.81 12.92
N GLN A 132 18.38 5.56 13.40
CA GLN A 132 17.69 4.28 13.12
C GLN A 132 16.89 4.35 11.80
N PRO A 133 17.09 3.40 10.87
CA PRO A 133 16.27 3.37 9.67
C PRO A 133 14.85 2.88 10.00
N LEU A 134 13.85 3.42 9.30
CA LEU A 134 12.50 2.88 9.37
C LEU A 134 12.42 1.50 8.69
N THR A 135 11.61 0.62 9.27
CA THR A 135 11.36 -0.73 8.75
C THR A 135 10.73 -0.66 7.35
N LEU A 136 11.37 -1.32 6.39
CA LEU A 136 10.85 -1.42 5.03
C LEU A 136 9.81 -2.55 4.92
N PRO A 137 8.92 -2.52 3.92
CA PRO A 137 7.99 -3.60 3.67
C PRO A 137 8.71 -4.96 3.61
N TYR A 138 8.24 -5.91 4.42
CA TYR A 138 8.77 -7.27 4.39
C TYR A 138 8.28 -7.99 3.13
N ASP A 139 6.99 -7.89 2.82
CA ASP A 139 6.39 -8.43 1.62
C ASP A 139 5.23 -7.54 1.14
N VAL A 140 4.97 -7.60 -0.17
CA VAL A 140 3.88 -6.89 -0.84
C VAL A 140 3.07 -7.91 -1.65
N PRO A 141 2.20 -8.71 -1.00
CA PRO A 141 1.34 -9.67 -1.68
C PRO A 141 0.28 -8.93 -2.51
N ALA A 142 0.56 -8.76 -3.81
CA ALA A 142 -0.35 -8.09 -4.72
C ALA A 142 -1.22 -9.09 -5.47
N ASN A 143 -2.55 -8.95 -5.37
CA ASN A 143 -3.50 -9.75 -6.11
C ASN A 143 -3.88 -9.07 -7.43
N MET A 144 -4.18 -9.89 -8.42
CA MET A 144 -4.88 -9.47 -9.64
C MET A 144 -6.33 -9.12 -9.29
N PHE A 145 -7.19 -8.84 -10.26
CA PHE A 145 -8.58 -8.49 -9.99
C PHE A 145 -9.49 -9.73 -9.97
N MET A 146 -10.49 -9.69 -9.11
CA MET A 146 -11.63 -10.58 -9.17
C MET A 146 -12.78 -9.85 -9.85
N ASN A 147 -13.32 -10.42 -10.90
CA ASN A 147 -14.53 -9.95 -11.58
C ASN A 147 -15.78 -10.57 -10.91
N LEU A 148 -16.95 -10.17 -11.34
CA LEU A 148 -18.23 -10.74 -10.96
C LEU A 148 -19.02 -11.09 -12.22
N GLU A 149 -19.32 -12.37 -12.42
CA GLU A 149 -20.03 -12.83 -13.60
C GLU A 149 -19.42 -12.31 -14.92
N ASN A 150 -18.09 -12.49 -15.05
CA ASN A 150 -17.27 -12.04 -16.17
C ASN A 150 -17.27 -10.51 -16.42
N ARG A 151 -17.70 -9.71 -15.44
CA ARG A 151 -17.69 -8.25 -15.52
C ARG A 151 -16.88 -7.65 -14.39
N LYS A 152 -16.12 -6.59 -14.71
CA LYS A 152 -15.39 -5.82 -13.72
C LYS A 152 -16.35 -5.25 -12.67
N ILE A 153 -16.06 -5.49 -11.39
CA ILE A 153 -16.77 -4.89 -10.25
C ILE A 153 -16.64 -3.37 -10.32
N SER A 154 -17.74 -2.65 -10.14
CA SER A 154 -17.78 -1.18 -10.24
C SER A 154 -18.82 -0.60 -9.29
N GLY A 155 -18.36 0.16 -8.31
CA GLY A 155 -19.24 0.90 -7.40
C GLY A 155 -20.08 1.98 -8.11
N SER A 156 -19.51 2.69 -9.09
CA SER A 156 -20.21 3.74 -9.83
C SER A 156 -21.32 3.20 -10.74
N HIS A 157 -21.21 1.93 -11.16
CA HIS A 157 -22.26 1.25 -11.95
C HIS A 157 -23.14 0.35 -11.07
N ASN A 158 -23.01 0.42 -9.75
CA ASN A 158 -23.72 -0.43 -8.79
C ASN A 158 -23.63 -1.94 -9.16
N TRP A 159 -22.46 -2.38 -9.66
CA TRP A 159 -22.17 -3.75 -10.01
C TRP A 159 -21.15 -4.35 -9.05
N GLY A 160 -21.61 -5.18 -8.13
CA GLY A 160 -20.78 -5.80 -7.10
C GLY A 160 -21.63 -6.56 -6.08
N VAL A 161 -20.96 -7.31 -5.22
CA VAL A 161 -21.56 -7.96 -4.05
C VAL A 161 -21.15 -7.16 -2.82
N TRP A 162 -22.13 -6.57 -2.15
CA TRP A 162 -21.87 -5.75 -0.97
C TRP A 162 -21.79 -6.63 0.27
N GLY A 163 -20.67 -6.56 0.99
CA GLY A 163 -20.39 -7.43 2.12
C GLY A 163 -21.48 -7.41 3.21
N ARG A 164 -22.07 -6.24 3.49
CA ARG A 164 -23.18 -6.13 4.46
C ARG A 164 -24.39 -6.94 4.00
N ASP A 165 -24.80 -6.79 2.76
CA ASP A 165 -25.98 -7.48 2.23
C ASP A 165 -25.74 -8.98 2.08
N PHE A 166 -24.53 -9.36 1.70
CA PHE A 166 -24.09 -10.75 1.63
C PHE A 166 -24.24 -11.44 3.00
N LEU A 167 -23.69 -10.82 4.05
CA LEU A 167 -23.69 -11.38 5.41
C LEU A 167 -25.07 -11.41 6.09
N THR A 168 -26.09 -10.82 5.49
CA THR A 168 -27.49 -11.03 5.94
C THR A 168 -28.08 -12.36 5.45
N ARG A 169 -27.45 -13.00 4.47
CA ARG A 169 -27.98 -14.21 3.80
C ARG A 169 -27.07 -15.42 3.95
N TYR A 170 -25.78 -15.20 4.06
CA TYR A 170 -24.75 -16.24 4.06
C TYR A 170 -23.80 -16.05 5.24
N ASP A 171 -23.31 -17.14 5.79
CA ASP A 171 -22.27 -17.12 6.79
C ASP A 171 -20.92 -16.64 6.20
N PRO A 172 -20.02 -16.07 7.02
CA PRO A 172 -18.74 -15.56 6.54
C PRO A 172 -17.74 -16.66 6.13
N ASP A 173 -17.83 -17.87 6.69
CA ASP A 173 -16.84 -18.91 6.46
C ASP A 173 -16.87 -19.52 5.06
N PRO A 174 -18.04 -19.82 4.44
CA PRO A 174 -18.10 -20.15 3.02
C PRO A 174 -17.51 -19.07 2.11
N LEU A 175 -17.76 -17.79 2.42
CA LEU A 175 -17.16 -16.68 1.68
C LEU A 175 -15.63 -16.68 1.78
N ARG A 176 -15.08 -16.83 2.99
CA ARG A 176 -13.63 -16.90 3.20
C ARG A 176 -13.00 -18.06 2.46
N TYR A 177 -13.65 -19.22 2.52
CA TYR A 177 -13.18 -20.40 1.79
C TYR A 177 -13.17 -20.16 0.28
N TYR A 178 -14.27 -19.70 -0.29
CA TYR A 178 -14.39 -19.42 -1.72
C TYR A 178 -13.36 -18.40 -2.21
N LEU A 179 -13.21 -17.28 -1.49
CA LEU A 179 -12.21 -16.26 -1.82
C LEU A 179 -10.78 -16.79 -1.70
N THR A 180 -10.52 -17.76 -0.84
CA THR A 180 -9.21 -18.37 -0.70
C THR A 180 -8.89 -19.29 -1.87
N VAL A 181 -9.83 -20.16 -2.27
CA VAL A 181 -9.59 -21.12 -3.36
C VAL A 181 -9.64 -20.48 -4.75
N THR A 182 -10.34 -19.36 -4.90
CA THR A 182 -10.42 -18.60 -6.16
C THR A 182 -9.54 -17.34 -6.17
N MET A 183 -8.60 -17.23 -5.24
CA MET A 183 -7.73 -16.05 -5.08
C MET A 183 -7.03 -15.68 -6.37
N PRO A 184 -7.12 -14.41 -6.82
CA PRO A 184 -6.48 -13.95 -8.06
C PRO A 184 -4.98 -13.67 -7.85
N GLU A 185 -4.16 -14.68 -7.58
CA GLU A 185 -2.73 -14.50 -7.30
C GLU A 185 -1.90 -14.10 -8.51
N ASN A 186 -2.11 -14.80 -9.65
CA ASN A 186 -1.27 -14.66 -10.84
C ASN A 186 -2.03 -14.19 -12.07
N ARG A 187 -3.36 -14.25 -12.04
CA ARG A 187 -4.27 -13.82 -13.10
C ARG A 187 -5.57 -13.33 -12.50
N ASP A 188 -6.30 -12.54 -13.26
CA ASP A 188 -7.65 -12.15 -12.89
C ASP A 188 -8.53 -13.41 -12.77
N THR A 189 -9.39 -13.44 -11.77
CA THR A 189 -10.38 -14.51 -11.54
C THR A 189 -11.79 -13.95 -11.62
N ASP A 190 -12.78 -14.81 -11.58
CA ASP A 190 -14.18 -14.44 -11.63
C ASP A 190 -14.93 -15.02 -10.45
N TRP A 191 -15.78 -14.22 -9.83
CA TRP A 191 -16.80 -14.70 -8.91
C TRP A 191 -17.98 -15.18 -9.73
N ASN A 192 -18.36 -16.43 -9.56
CA ASN A 192 -19.54 -17.01 -10.16
C ASN A 192 -20.47 -17.55 -9.08
N TRP A 193 -21.76 -17.19 -9.15
CA TRP A 193 -22.73 -17.62 -8.14
C TRP A 193 -23.02 -19.12 -8.18
N ASP A 194 -23.02 -19.73 -9.36
CA ASP A 194 -23.24 -21.16 -9.49
C ASP A 194 -22.09 -21.98 -8.89
N ASP A 195 -20.87 -21.45 -8.90
CA ASP A 195 -19.72 -22.08 -8.29
C ASP A 195 -19.69 -21.87 -6.77
N PHE A 196 -20.27 -20.77 -6.28
CA PHE A 196 -20.29 -20.45 -4.86
C PHE A 196 -21.37 -21.23 -4.11
N LEU A 197 -22.57 -21.45 -4.71
CA LEU A 197 -23.71 -22.10 -4.08
C LEU A 197 -23.62 -23.63 -4.12
#